data_a3aae971f6fc47a2eac5b469b4eec7a0
#
_entry.id   a3aae971f6fc47a2eac5b469b4eec7a0
#
_cell.length_a   1.000
_cell.length_b   1.000
_cell.length_c   1.000
_cell.angle_alpha   90.00
_cell.angle_beta   90.00
_cell.angle_gamma   90.00
#
_symmetry.space_group_name_H-M   'P 1'
#
loop_
_entity.id
_entity.type
_entity.pdbx_description
1 polymer ?
#
loop_
_entity_poly.entity_id
_entity_poly.type
_entity_poly.pdbx_seq_one_letter_code
_entity_poly.pdbx_strand_id
1 'polypeptide(L)'
;MAQDGAVTRDDEGVDASEVLTNPRSDRVKAVRALAGRSVRERHGRFVVEGPQSVREAVSGSRTRVRDLYLTAAAADRYDEIVTAAAARGVRTTIGEADVLAAMSPDAQGVIAVADLLGGGLDRVIDEHPRLVTVLARVRDPGNAGTVIRASDAAGAGGVVLTAESVDVHNPKVVRSTAGSLFHLPVAYDVALSTAVRELRGAGMTVLAADGSGEHDIDDLLDVAGRAPDGVPDLAAPTAWVFGNEAWGLPEADRALADAVVRVPLHGRAESLNLATAATVCLYASARAQRASRR
;
A
#
# COMPACT_ATOMS: atom_id res chain seq x y z
N MET A 1 37.71 40.60 -27.76
CA MET A 1 36.58 41.04 -26.95
C MET A 1 35.61 39.87 -26.86
N ALA A 2 35.74 39.10 -25.80
CA ALA A 2 34.86 37.99 -25.49
C ALA A 2 33.89 38.47 -24.43
N GLN A 3 32.57 38.32 -24.67
CA GLN A 3 31.55 38.56 -23.65
C GLN A 3 31.11 37.22 -23.09
N ASP A 4 31.45 37.03 -21.83
CA ASP A 4 30.96 35.98 -20.97
C ASP A 4 29.44 36.16 -20.78
N GLY A 5 28.68 35.19 -21.24
CA GLY A 5 27.26 35.02 -20.91
C GLY A 5 27.13 34.14 -19.68
N ALA A 6 26.97 34.77 -18.52
CA ALA A 6 26.64 34.05 -17.28
C ALA A 6 25.23 33.46 -17.39
N VAL A 7 25.16 32.13 -17.38
CA VAL A 7 23.93 31.38 -17.19
C VAL A 7 23.57 31.45 -15.70
N THR A 8 22.63 32.31 -15.37
CA THR A 8 21.99 32.29 -14.05
C THR A 8 21.21 30.99 -13.89
N ARG A 9 21.67 30.10 -13.02
CA ARG A 9 20.89 28.98 -12.49
C ARG A 9 19.82 29.61 -11.59
N ASP A 10 18.58 29.49 -12.00
CA ASP A 10 17.44 29.77 -11.13
C ASP A 10 17.44 28.73 -10.01
N ASP A 11 17.77 29.21 -8.82
CA ASP A 11 17.73 28.50 -7.56
C ASP A 11 16.24 28.44 -7.14
N GLU A 12 15.48 27.47 -7.65
CA GLU A 12 14.09 27.18 -7.21
C GLU A 12 14.12 26.51 -5.82
N GLY A 13 14.65 27.21 -4.84
CA GLY A 13 14.55 26.93 -3.42
C GLY A 13 13.21 27.44 -2.89
N VAL A 14 12.62 26.67 -2.00
CA VAL A 14 11.47 26.97 -1.12
C VAL A 14 10.95 28.41 -1.27
N ASP A 15 9.86 28.60 -2.01
CA ASP A 15 9.16 29.88 -2.08
C ASP A 15 8.47 30.15 -0.72
N ALA A 16 9.23 30.71 0.21
CA ALA A 16 8.75 31.10 1.55
C ALA A 16 7.91 32.38 1.52
N SER A 17 7.56 32.90 0.34
CA SER A 17 6.99 34.24 0.20
C SER A 17 5.47 34.32 0.31
N GLU A 18 4.71 33.22 0.25
CA GLU A 18 3.26 33.29 0.31
C GLU A 18 2.65 32.16 1.17
N VAL A 19 2.32 32.48 2.43
CA VAL A 19 1.50 31.59 3.28
C VAL A 19 0.10 31.46 2.69
N LEU A 20 -0.35 30.24 2.47
CA LEU A 20 -1.69 29.97 1.95
C LEU A 20 -2.74 30.20 3.05
N THR A 21 -3.52 31.28 2.91
CA THR A 21 -4.48 31.74 3.94
C THR A 21 -5.94 31.58 3.53
N ASN A 22 -6.23 31.35 2.22
CA ASN A 22 -7.59 31.27 1.73
C ASN A 22 -8.06 29.80 1.56
N PRO A 23 -8.93 29.27 2.48
CA PRO A 23 -9.46 27.93 2.40
C PRO A 23 -10.41 27.67 1.22
N ARG A 24 -10.80 28.73 0.50
CA ARG A 24 -11.66 28.65 -0.71
C ARG A 24 -10.89 28.86 -2.01
N SER A 25 -9.57 28.92 -1.96
CA SER A 25 -8.75 29.09 -3.17
C SER A 25 -8.92 27.89 -4.12
N ASP A 26 -8.64 28.09 -5.39
CA ASP A 26 -8.76 27.02 -6.39
C ASP A 26 -7.74 25.90 -6.15
N ARG A 27 -6.58 26.23 -5.59
CA ARG A 27 -5.58 25.24 -5.15
C ARG A 27 -6.14 24.31 -4.06
N VAL A 28 -6.80 24.87 -3.04
CA VAL A 28 -7.46 24.08 -1.98
C VAL A 28 -8.57 23.20 -2.53
N LYS A 29 -9.42 23.75 -3.39
CA LYS A 29 -10.50 22.99 -4.05
C LYS A 29 -9.94 21.86 -4.90
N ALA A 30 -8.85 22.08 -5.65
CA ALA A 30 -8.21 21.06 -6.47
C ALA A 30 -7.65 19.91 -5.64
N VAL A 31 -6.97 20.19 -4.53
CA VAL A 31 -6.46 19.14 -3.61
C VAL A 31 -7.62 18.37 -2.98
N ARG A 32 -8.63 19.07 -2.44
CA ARG A 32 -9.84 18.45 -1.87
C ARG A 32 -10.57 17.54 -2.85
N ALA A 33 -10.65 17.93 -4.12
CA ALA A 33 -11.33 17.18 -5.17
C ALA A 33 -10.69 15.82 -5.43
N LEU A 34 -9.39 15.62 -5.10
CA LEU A 34 -8.69 14.34 -5.20
C LEU A 34 -9.22 13.27 -4.22
N ALA A 35 -10.10 13.61 -3.28
CA ALA A 35 -10.87 12.63 -2.53
C ALA A 35 -11.75 11.74 -3.44
N GLY A 36 -12.19 12.26 -4.60
CA GLY A 36 -12.99 11.54 -5.58
C GLY A 36 -12.16 10.70 -6.55
N ARG A 37 -12.53 9.41 -6.75
CA ARG A 37 -11.82 8.47 -7.64
C ARG A 37 -11.68 9.01 -9.06
N SER A 38 -12.78 9.47 -9.67
CA SER A 38 -12.76 10.00 -11.06
C SER A 38 -11.86 11.21 -11.25
N VAL A 39 -11.67 12.01 -10.18
CA VAL A 39 -10.76 13.16 -10.20
C VAL A 39 -9.31 12.68 -10.13
N ARG A 40 -9.01 11.70 -9.25
CA ARG A 40 -7.68 11.07 -9.19
C ARG A 40 -7.26 10.48 -10.53
N GLU A 41 -8.12 9.69 -11.15
CA GLU A 41 -7.87 9.06 -12.46
C GLU A 41 -7.64 10.10 -13.56
N ARG A 42 -8.48 11.16 -13.61
CA ARG A 42 -8.35 12.24 -14.60
C ARG A 42 -7.04 13.01 -14.48
N HIS A 43 -6.61 13.29 -13.26
CA HIS A 43 -5.41 14.09 -13.00
C HIS A 43 -4.14 13.25 -12.80
N GLY A 44 -4.27 11.94 -12.70
CA GLY A 44 -3.13 11.04 -12.42
C GLY A 44 -2.51 11.27 -11.05
N ARG A 45 -3.27 11.77 -10.06
CA ARG A 45 -2.75 12.20 -8.75
C ARG A 45 -3.65 11.78 -7.60
N PHE A 46 -3.07 11.65 -6.42
CA PHE A 46 -3.80 11.38 -5.18
C PHE A 46 -3.22 12.16 -4.00
N VAL A 47 -3.99 12.19 -2.91
CA VAL A 47 -3.59 12.85 -1.66
C VAL A 47 -2.97 11.84 -0.72
N VAL A 48 -1.85 12.23 -0.14
CA VAL A 48 -1.19 11.56 0.99
C VAL A 48 -1.30 12.47 2.19
N GLU A 49 -1.92 12.01 3.27
CA GLU A 49 -2.21 12.81 4.45
C GLU A 49 -1.59 12.23 5.72
N GLY A 50 -1.21 13.14 6.62
CA GLY A 50 -0.56 12.81 7.87
C GLY A 50 0.95 12.61 7.78
N PRO A 51 1.69 12.95 8.85
CA PRO A 51 3.15 13.04 8.82
C PRO A 51 3.83 11.70 8.52
N GLN A 52 3.30 10.57 8.99
CA GLN A 52 3.90 9.26 8.77
C GLN A 52 3.85 8.86 7.30
N SER A 53 2.66 8.92 6.66
CA SER A 53 2.53 8.56 5.26
C SER A 53 3.28 9.52 4.33
N VAL A 54 3.27 10.82 4.64
CA VAL A 54 3.99 11.82 3.86
C VAL A 54 5.50 11.63 3.95
N ARG A 55 6.04 11.30 5.14
CA ARG A 55 7.46 10.97 5.33
C ARG A 55 7.90 9.86 4.38
N GLU A 56 7.15 8.74 4.35
CA GLU A 56 7.48 7.62 3.48
C GLU A 56 7.31 7.94 1.99
N ALA A 57 6.31 8.75 1.63
CA ALA A 57 6.11 9.19 0.25
C ALA A 57 7.24 10.08 -0.25
N VAL A 58 7.72 11.05 0.56
CA VAL A 58 8.80 11.94 0.14
C VAL A 58 10.17 11.28 0.19
N SER A 59 10.37 10.26 1.02
CA SER A 59 11.63 9.51 1.10
C SER A 59 11.71 8.38 0.08
N GLY A 60 10.58 7.78 -0.26
CA GLY A 60 10.49 6.63 -1.15
C GLY A 60 10.65 6.97 -2.64
N SER A 61 10.88 5.96 -3.47
CA SER A 61 11.03 6.10 -4.93
C SER A 61 9.83 5.58 -5.74
N ARG A 62 8.82 5.02 -5.10
CA ARG A 62 7.70 4.35 -5.79
C ARG A 62 6.67 5.32 -6.37
N THR A 63 6.64 6.56 -5.89
CA THR A 63 5.82 7.62 -6.46
C THR A 63 6.60 8.94 -6.51
N ARG A 64 6.14 9.87 -7.34
CA ARG A 64 6.65 11.23 -7.38
C ARG A 64 5.71 12.14 -6.60
N VAL A 65 6.21 12.70 -5.50
CA VAL A 65 5.52 13.79 -4.80
C VAL A 65 5.65 15.08 -5.62
N ARG A 66 4.55 15.77 -5.86
CA ARG A 66 4.48 17.01 -6.65
C ARG A 66 4.44 18.24 -5.77
N ASP A 67 3.61 18.20 -4.75
CA ASP A 67 3.38 19.32 -3.85
C ASP A 67 3.35 18.81 -2.40
N LEU A 68 3.91 19.60 -1.50
CA LEU A 68 3.88 19.40 -0.07
C LEU A 68 3.28 20.63 0.60
N TYR A 69 2.29 20.43 1.45
CA TYR A 69 1.62 21.47 2.24
C TYR A 69 1.79 21.17 3.71
N LEU A 70 2.25 22.16 4.48
CA LEU A 70 2.40 22.05 5.94
C LEU A 70 1.87 23.30 6.63
N THR A 71 1.43 23.13 7.88
CA THR A 71 1.35 24.28 8.78
C THR A 71 2.76 24.66 9.24
N ALA A 72 2.97 25.92 9.66
CA ALA A 72 4.27 26.33 10.20
C ALA A 72 4.72 25.44 11.37
N ALA A 73 3.81 25.15 12.31
CA ALA A 73 4.10 24.26 13.43
C ALA A 73 4.45 22.81 13.00
N ALA A 74 3.84 22.32 11.90
CA ALA A 74 4.18 21.00 11.37
C ALA A 74 5.53 21.01 10.63
N ALA A 75 5.88 22.10 9.94
CA ALA A 75 7.16 22.25 9.29
C ALA A 75 8.30 22.25 10.30
N ASP A 76 8.13 22.95 11.44
CA ASP A 76 9.12 22.97 12.54
C ASP A 76 9.21 21.59 13.22
N ARG A 77 8.09 20.90 13.39
CA ARG A 77 8.05 19.60 14.07
C ARG A 77 8.59 18.45 13.24
N TYR A 78 8.45 18.51 11.93
CA TYR A 78 8.79 17.47 10.96
C TYR A 78 9.78 18.00 9.92
N ASP A 79 10.87 18.64 10.39
CA ASP A 79 11.90 19.22 9.55
C ASP A 79 12.54 18.19 8.61
N GLU A 80 12.58 16.92 9.01
CA GLU A 80 13.06 15.83 8.19
C GLU A 80 12.20 15.62 6.91
N ILE A 81 10.87 15.88 6.98
CA ILE A 81 9.99 15.80 5.82
C ILE A 81 10.28 16.96 4.86
N VAL A 82 10.46 18.17 5.40
CA VAL A 82 10.78 19.36 4.61
C VAL A 82 12.13 19.19 3.92
N THR A 83 13.13 18.71 4.66
CA THR A 83 14.49 18.46 4.13
C THR A 83 14.46 17.40 3.02
N ALA A 84 13.76 16.27 3.23
CA ALA A 84 13.63 15.22 2.22
C ALA A 84 12.90 15.71 0.96
N ALA A 85 11.85 16.53 1.13
CA ALA A 85 11.11 17.13 0.03
C ALA A 85 11.97 18.09 -0.79
N ALA A 86 12.73 18.98 -0.11
CA ALA A 86 13.65 19.92 -0.75
C ALA A 86 14.76 19.20 -1.54
N ALA A 87 15.35 18.14 -0.99
CA ALA A 87 16.35 17.32 -1.67
C ALA A 87 15.84 16.68 -2.98
N ARG A 88 14.52 16.57 -3.15
CA ARG A 88 13.86 16.01 -4.34
C ARG A 88 13.19 17.06 -5.22
N GLY A 89 13.39 18.35 -4.94
CA GLY A 89 12.79 19.45 -5.69
C GLY A 89 11.26 19.47 -5.58
N VAL A 90 10.70 19.00 -4.45
CA VAL A 90 9.26 19.03 -4.21
C VAL A 90 8.86 20.45 -3.79
N ARG A 91 7.87 21.03 -4.48
CA ARG A 91 7.33 22.33 -4.12
C ARG A 91 6.66 22.29 -2.75
N THR A 92 7.20 23.01 -1.78
CA THR A 92 6.67 23.10 -0.42
C THR A 92 5.96 24.43 -0.21
N THR A 93 4.77 24.41 0.38
CA THR A 93 3.94 25.59 0.65
C THR A 93 3.48 25.53 2.11
N ILE A 94 3.69 26.63 2.83
CA ILE A 94 3.14 26.79 4.17
C ILE A 94 1.70 27.30 4.05
N GLY A 95 0.80 26.75 4.86
CA GLY A 95 -0.60 27.17 4.92
C GLY A 95 -1.13 27.23 6.34
N GLU A 96 -2.18 28.01 6.54
CA GLU A 96 -2.89 28.06 7.81
C GLU A 96 -3.60 26.74 8.11
N ALA A 97 -3.87 26.46 9.38
CA ALA A 97 -4.44 25.18 9.83
C ALA A 97 -5.83 24.90 9.24
N ASP A 98 -6.66 25.93 9.09
CA ASP A 98 -7.99 25.85 8.48
C ASP A 98 -7.92 25.59 6.97
N VAL A 99 -6.87 26.08 6.30
CA VAL A 99 -6.60 25.81 4.88
C VAL A 99 -6.27 24.35 4.67
N LEU A 100 -5.37 23.77 5.48
CA LEU A 100 -5.05 22.35 5.39
C LEU A 100 -6.24 21.47 5.78
N ALA A 101 -7.01 21.85 6.79
CA ALA A 101 -8.25 21.17 7.18
C ALA A 101 -9.30 21.23 6.05
N ALA A 102 -9.34 22.32 5.25
CA ALA A 102 -10.21 22.41 4.08
C ALA A 102 -9.74 21.53 2.91
N MET A 103 -8.45 21.25 2.78
CA MET A 103 -7.90 20.27 1.81
C MET A 103 -8.25 18.83 2.22
N SER A 104 -7.95 18.48 3.48
CA SER A 104 -8.29 17.20 4.09
C SER A 104 -8.47 17.35 5.61
N PRO A 105 -9.62 16.90 6.17
CA PRO A 105 -9.87 16.99 7.62
C PRO A 105 -8.93 16.14 8.47
N ASP A 106 -8.32 15.11 7.86
CA ASP A 106 -7.43 14.15 8.55
C ASP A 106 -5.93 14.48 8.36
N ALA A 107 -5.61 15.66 7.84
CA ALA A 107 -4.26 16.07 7.44
C ALA A 107 -3.22 16.12 8.56
N GLN A 108 -3.63 16.36 9.79
CA GLN A 108 -2.72 16.55 10.93
C GLN A 108 -1.61 17.60 10.65
N GLY A 109 -1.93 18.62 9.86
CA GLY A 109 -1.02 19.68 9.48
C GLY A 109 -0.02 19.34 8.37
N VAL A 110 -0.10 18.15 7.76
CA VAL A 110 0.82 17.71 6.68
C VAL A 110 0.04 16.99 5.58
N ILE A 111 0.16 17.49 4.35
CA ILE A 111 -0.47 16.90 3.14
C ILE A 111 0.57 16.89 2.00
N ALA A 112 0.62 15.80 1.26
CA ALA A 112 1.29 15.76 -0.03
C ALA A 112 0.32 15.42 -1.16
N VAL A 113 0.61 15.90 -2.35
CA VAL A 113 -0.02 15.46 -3.60
C VAL A 113 1.02 14.69 -4.40
N ALA A 114 0.70 13.45 -4.72
CA ALA A 114 1.61 12.54 -5.42
C ALA A 114 0.99 12.00 -6.71
N ASP A 115 1.82 11.57 -7.66
CA ASP A 115 1.37 10.85 -8.85
C ASP A 115 0.84 9.47 -8.44
N LEU A 116 -0.15 8.94 -9.19
CA LEU A 116 -0.66 7.59 -8.94
C LEU A 116 0.50 6.57 -8.99
N LEU A 117 0.41 5.56 -8.13
CA LEU A 117 1.35 4.44 -8.14
C LEU A 117 1.23 3.68 -9.47
N GLY A 118 2.32 3.18 -9.98
CA GLY A 118 2.27 2.24 -11.09
C GLY A 118 1.68 0.90 -10.63
N GLY A 119 0.58 0.45 -11.26
CA GLY A 119 -0.25 -0.65 -10.81
C GLY A 119 -0.10 -1.98 -11.55
N GLY A 120 0.99 -2.20 -12.30
CA GLY A 120 1.20 -3.43 -13.06
C GLY A 120 1.61 -4.61 -12.18
N LEU A 121 1.10 -5.81 -12.49
CA LEU A 121 1.46 -7.06 -11.81
C LEU A 121 2.91 -7.46 -12.07
N ASP A 122 3.45 -7.10 -13.23
CA ASP A 122 4.86 -7.23 -13.61
C ASP A 122 5.79 -6.65 -12.55
N ARG A 123 5.48 -5.48 -12.02
CA ARG A 123 6.27 -4.83 -10.97
C ARG A 123 6.35 -5.64 -9.66
N VAL A 124 5.34 -6.43 -9.36
CA VAL A 124 5.36 -7.34 -8.21
C VAL A 124 6.22 -8.56 -8.52
N ILE A 125 6.08 -9.12 -9.72
CA ILE A 125 6.77 -10.35 -10.13
C ILE A 125 8.27 -10.11 -10.36
N ASP A 126 8.64 -8.99 -10.95
CA ASP A 126 10.04 -8.65 -11.28
C ASP A 126 10.93 -8.50 -10.04
N GLU A 127 10.36 -8.26 -8.87
CA GLU A 127 11.10 -8.26 -7.59
C GLU A 127 11.38 -9.67 -7.05
N HIS A 128 10.99 -10.74 -7.78
CA HIS A 128 11.17 -12.14 -7.38
C HIS A 128 10.72 -12.42 -5.95
N PRO A 129 9.48 -12.08 -5.60
CA PRO A 129 8.99 -12.15 -4.23
C PRO A 129 8.87 -13.60 -3.77
N ARG A 130 9.13 -13.83 -2.48
CA ARG A 130 8.83 -15.11 -1.85
C ARG A 130 7.49 -15.13 -1.12
N LEU A 131 6.94 -13.97 -0.85
CA LEU A 131 5.65 -13.80 -0.20
C LEU A 131 4.88 -12.68 -0.88
N VAL A 132 3.67 -12.94 -1.33
CA VAL A 132 2.76 -11.97 -1.96
C VAL A 132 1.39 -12.06 -1.32
N THR A 133 0.74 -10.92 -1.21
CA THR A 133 -0.64 -10.80 -0.74
C THR A 133 -1.56 -10.48 -1.91
N VAL A 134 -2.67 -11.21 -2.04
CA VAL A 134 -3.72 -10.95 -3.02
C VAL A 134 -5.03 -10.67 -2.28
N LEU A 135 -5.57 -9.46 -2.45
CA LEU A 135 -6.84 -9.02 -1.91
C LEU A 135 -7.93 -9.15 -2.97
N ALA A 136 -8.77 -10.18 -2.84
CA ALA A 136 -9.82 -10.50 -3.80
C ALA A 136 -11.14 -9.79 -3.44
N ARG A 137 -11.49 -8.75 -4.19
CA ARG A 137 -12.72 -7.95 -4.02
C ARG A 137 -12.91 -7.39 -2.60
N VAL A 138 -11.82 -7.03 -1.95
CA VAL A 138 -11.83 -6.38 -0.63
C VAL A 138 -12.36 -4.96 -0.77
N ARG A 139 -13.41 -4.60 -0.04
CA ARG A 139 -14.11 -3.31 -0.18
C ARG A 139 -13.91 -2.35 0.97
N ASP A 140 -13.60 -2.84 2.17
CA ASP A 140 -13.32 -1.96 3.31
C ASP A 140 -11.92 -1.34 3.19
N PRO A 141 -11.82 0.00 3.10
CA PRO A 141 -10.54 0.68 2.95
C PRO A 141 -9.64 0.54 4.17
N GLY A 142 -10.20 0.36 5.36
CA GLY A 142 -9.45 0.14 6.59
C GLY A 142 -8.76 -1.22 6.59
N ASN A 143 -9.49 -2.28 6.22
CA ASN A 143 -8.95 -3.63 6.09
C ASN A 143 -7.88 -3.68 5.00
N ALA A 144 -8.16 -3.14 3.80
CA ALA A 144 -7.19 -3.12 2.71
C ALA A 144 -5.87 -2.45 3.12
N GLY A 145 -5.93 -1.26 3.72
CA GLY A 145 -4.73 -0.57 4.18
C GLY A 145 -4.01 -1.30 5.32
N THR A 146 -4.75 -1.90 6.25
CA THR A 146 -4.16 -2.69 7.35
C THR A 146 -3.47 -3.96 6.83
N VAL A 147 -4.05 -4.62 5.81
CA VAL A 147 -3.40 -5.80 5.18
C VAL A 147 -2.15 -5.38 4.42
N ILE A 148 -2.15 -4.26 3.68
CA ILE A 148 -0.94 -3.74 3.04
C ILE A 148 0.16 -3.51 4.08
N ARG A 149 -0.19 -2.90 5.23
CA ARG A 149 0.75 -2.69 6.34
C ARG A 149 1.26 -4.01 6.94
N ALA A 150 0.39 -5.00 7.12
CA ALA A 150 0.77 -6.32 7.61
C ALA A 150 1.69 -7.06 6.63
N SER A 151 1.45 -6.91 5.32
CA SER A 151 2.28 -7.46 4.26
C SER A 151 3.70 -6.88 4.30
N ASP A 152 3.84 -5.57 4.41
CA ASP A 152 5.12 -4.89 4.58
C ASP A 152 5.84 -5.40 5.84
N ALA A 153 5.15 -5.41 6.98
CA ALA A 153 5.72 -5.87 8.25
C ALA A 153 6.16 -7.35 8.23
N ALA A 154 5.46 -8.21 7.48
CA ALA A 154 5.82 -9.61 7.28
C ALA A 154 6.99 -9.80 6.31
N GLY A 155 7.36 -8.77 5.55
CA GLY A 155 8.39 -8.84 4.52
C GLY A 155 7.89 -9.43 3.21
N ALA A 156 6.61 -9.23 2.88
CA ALA A 156 6.09 -9.54 1.56
C ALA A 156 6.77 -8.67 0.50
N GLY A 157 6.99 -9.23 -0.69
CA GLY A 157 7.57 -8.50 -1.81
C GLY A 157 6.55 -7.79 -2.69
N GLY A 158 5.26 -7.85 -2.35
CA GLY A 158 4.23 -7.10 -3.06
C GLY A 158 2.80 -7.43 -2.64
N VAL A 159 1.88 -6.57 -3.07
CA VAL A 159 0.44 -6.71 -2.83
C VAL A 159 -0.31 -6.55 -4.15
N VAL A 160 -1.33 -7.38 -4.34
CA VAL A 160 -2.25 -7.32 -5.49
C VAL A 160 -3.66 -7.05 -4.99
N LEU A 161 -4.29 -5.98 -5.45
CA LEU A 161 -5.72 -5.73 -5.28
C LEU A 161 -6.42 -6.13 -6.59
N THR A 162 -7.34 -7.08 -6.50
CA THR A 162 -8.07 -7.49 -7.72
C THR A 162 -9.09 -6.43 -8.14
N ALA A 163 -9.56 -6.54 -9.36
CA ALA A 163 -10.70 -5.76 -9.85
C ALA A 163 -11.86 -5.86 -8.86
N GLU A 164 -12.69 -4.82 -8.79
CA GLU A 164 -13.79 -4.65 -7.83
C GLU A 164 -13.35 -4.46 -6.35
N SER A 165 -12.06 -4.43 -6.06
CA SER A 165 -11.55 -4.01 -4.75
C SER A 165 -11.61 -2.49 -4.58
N VAL A 166 -11.47 -2.04 -3.34
CA VAL A 166 -11.34 -0.62 -3.04
C VAL A 166 -10.14 -0.02 -3.78
N ASP A 167 -10.29 1.23 -4.23
CA ASP A 167 -9.19 1.96 -4.86
C ASP A 167 -8.05 2.18 -3.86
N VAL A 168 -6.86 1.70 -4.21
CA VAL A 168 -5.66 1.80 -3.39
C VAL A 168 -5.25 3.24 -3.08
N HIS A 169 -5.61 4.19 -3.96
CA HIS A 169 -5.36 5.62 -3.78
C HIS A 169 -6.47 6.36 -3.00
N ASN A 170 -7.48 5.62 -2.50
CA ASN A 170 -8.47 6.21 -1.60
C ASN A 170 -7.76 6.74 -0.34
N PRO A 171 -8.00 8.01 0.09
CA PRO A 171 -7.30 8.58 1.25
C PRO A 171 -7.38 7.72 2.51
N LYS A 172 -8.53 7.05 2.75
CA LYS A 172 -8.68 6.15 3.90
C LYS A 172 -7.80 4.90 3.78
N VAL A 173 -7.60 4.35 2.57
CA VAL A 173 -6.65 3.24 2.35
C VAL A 173 -5.23 3.74 2.62
N VAL A 174 -4.82 4.83 1.95
CA VAL A 174 -3.49 5.42 2.09
C VAL A 174 -3.13 5.65 3.56
N ARG A 175 -4.02 6.29 4.31
CA ARG A 175 -3.83 6.54 5.75
C ARG A 175 -3.69 5.25 6.55
N SER A 176 -4.54 4.24 6.28
CA SER A 176 -4.53 2.97 7.02
C SER A 176 -3.26 2.15 6.79
N THR A 177 -2.51 2.40 5.71
CA THR A 177 -1.22 1.75 5.46
C THR A 177 -0.10 2.29 6.34
N ALA A 178 -0.29 3.46 6.97
CA ALA A 178 0.73 4.13 7.78
C ALA A 178 2.10 4.28 7.07
N GLY A 179 2.09 4.48 5.75
CA GLY A 179 3.29 4.63 4.91
C GLY A 179 3.73 3.38 4.16
N SER A 180 3.33 2.18 4.58
CA SER A 180 3.72 0.91 3.93
C SER A 180 3.37 0.83 2.44
N LEU A 181 2.39 1.62 2.00
CA LEU A 181 2.03 1.77 0.58
C LEU A 181 3.22 2.20 -0.30
N PHE A 182 4.19 2.90 0.28
CA PHE A 182 5.36 3.42 -0.44
C PHE A 182 6.59 2.50 -0.35
N HIS A 183 6.49 1.40 0.41
CA HIS A 183 7.57 0.41 0.55
C HIS A 183 7.46 -0.74 -0.45
N LEU A 184 6.22 -1.15 -0.76
CA LEU A 184 5.92 -2.32 -1.57
C LEU A 184 5.46 -1.96 -2.99
N PRO A 185 5.76 -2.77 -4.01
CA PRO A 185 5.02 -2.73 -5.26
C PRO A 185 3.58 -3.15 -5.02
N VAL A 186 2.64 -2.37 -5.56
CA VAL A 186 1.21 -2.65 -5.44
C VAL A 186 0.61 -2.72 -6.83
N ALA A 187 0.14 -3.91 -7.22
CA ALA A 187 -0.68 -4.09 -8.41
C ALA A 187 -2.17 -3.91 -8.06
N TYR A 188 -2.93 -3.29 -8.92
CA TYR A 188 -4.36 -3.07 -8.70
C TYR A 188 -5.15 -3.18 -10.00
N ASP A 189 -6.46 -3.39 -9.87
CA ASP A 189 -7.39 -3.58 -10.99
C ASP A 189 -7.05 -4.80 -11.87
N VAL A 190 -6.51 -5.86 -11.24
CA VAL A 190 -6.10 -7.10 -11.88
C VAL A 190 -7.21 -8.15 -11.70
N ALA A 191 -7.56 -8.91 -12.74
CA ALA A 191 -8.47 -10.05 -12.57
C ALA A 191 -7.81 -11.13 -11.70
N LEU A 192 -8.56 -11.71 -10.74
CA LEU A 192 -8.03 -12.73 -9.83
C LEU A 192 -7.40 -13.91 -10.58
N SER A 193 -8.06 -14.41 -11.63
CA SER A 193 -7.53 -15.51 -12.47
C SER A 193 -6.22 -15.16 -13.15
N THR A 194 -6.03 -13.90 -13.56
CA THR A 194 -4.77 -13.41 -14.11
C THR A 194 -3.69 -13.35 -13.05
N ALA A 195 -3.99 -12.78 -11.88
CA ALA A 195 -3.05 -12.71 -10.77
C ALA A 195 -2.55 -14.11 -10.36
N VAL A 196 -3.48 -15.07 -10.19
CA VAL A 196 -3.15 -16.46 -9.84
C VAL A 196 -2.28 -17.11 -10.90
N ARG A 197 -2.63 -17.00 -12.19
CA ARG A 197 -1.87 -17.58 -13.28
C ARG A 197 -0.43 -17.05 -13.34
N GLU A 198 -0.27 -15.73 -13.26
CA GLU A 198 1.06 -15.10 -13.35
C GLU A 198 1.92 -15.38 -12.12
N LEU A 199 1.35 -15.34 -10.90
CA LEU A 199 2.08 -15.67 -9.67
C LEU A 199 2.51 -17.14 -9.66
N ARG A 200 1.63 -18.06 -10.10
CA ARG A 200 1.99 -19.47 -10.28
C ARG A 200 3.07 -19.64 -11.34
N GLY A 201 2.99 -18.92 -12.46
CA GLY A 201 4.01 -18.90 -13.51
C GLY A 201 5.37 -18.38 -12.99
N ALA A 202 5.38 -17.53 -11.98
CA ALA A 202 6.58 -17.07 -11.26
C ALA A 202 7.08 -18.06 -10.19
N GLY A 203 6.52 -19.27 -10.10
CA GLY A 203 6.95 -20.32 -9.18
C GLY A 203 6.39 -20.20 -7.76
N MET A 204 5.31 -19.46 -7.56
CA MET A 204 4.66 -19.34 -6.25
C MET A 204 3.54 -20.37 -6.09
N THR A 205 3.41 -20.93 -4.90
CA THR A 205 2.22 -21.67 -4.48
C THR A 205 1.14 -20.66 -4.08
N VAL A 206 -0.04 -20.79 -4.66
CA VAL A 206 -1.17 -19.90 -4.39
C VAL A 206 -2.09 -20.53 -3.35
N LEU A 207 -2.22 -19.93 -2.18
CA LEU A 207 -3.02 -20.41 -1.06
C LEU A 207 -4.21 -19.48 -0.82
N ALA A 208 -5.42 -20.05 -0.76
CA ALA A 208 -6.62 -19.32 -0.38
C ALA A 208 -6.85 -19.41 1.13
N ALA A 209 -6.96 -18.27 1.80
CA ALA A 209 -7.30 -18.22 3.21
C ALA A 209 -8.84 -18.23 3.37
N ASP A 210 -9.40 -19.34 3.86
CA ASP A 210 -10.84 -19.50 4.07
C ASP A 210 -11.11 -20.47 5.23
N GLY A 211 -12.13 -20.19 6.05
CA GLY A 211 -12.49 -21.02 7.19
C GLY A 211 -12.93 -22.47 6.83
N SER A 212 -13.31 -22.71 5.57
CA SER A 212 -13.64 -24.04 5.05
C SER A 212 -12.41 -24.85 4.58
N GLY A 213 -11.19 -24.31 4.76
CA GLY A 213 -9.96 -24.92 4.28
C GLY A 213 -9.72 -26.33 4.83
N GLU A 214 -9.23 -27.20 3.98
CA GLU A 214 -8.85 -28.59 4.33
C GLU A 214 -7.55 -28.64 5.12
N HIS A 215 -6.65 -27.70 4.90
CA HIS A 215 -5.38 -27.58 5.61
C HIS A 215 -5.49 -26.60 6.78
N ASP A 216 -4.94 -26.97 7.92
CA ASP A 216 -4.80 -26.10 9.07
C ASP A 216 -3.42 -25.40 9.02
N ILE A 217 -3.40 -24.10 9.27
CA ILE A 217 -2.15 -23.32 9.17
C ILE A 217 -1.11 -23.75 10.19
N ASP A 218 -1.53 -24.20 11.38
CA ASP A 218 -0.62 -24.68 12.42
C ASP A 218 0.03 -26.01 12.00
N ASP A 219 -0.76 -26.94 11.42
CA ASP A 219 -0.24 -28.19 10.86
C ASP A 219 0.77 -27.94 9.74
N LEU A 220 0.48 -26.95 8.85
CA LEU A 220 1.41 -26.56 7.79
C LEU A 220 2.70 -25.93 8.34
N LEU A 221 2.63 -25.20 9.45
CA LEU A 221 3.81 -24.66 10.11
C LEU A 221 4.70 -25.76 10.69
N ASP A 222 4.11 -26.81 11.24
CA ASP A 222 4.85 -27.93 11.84
C ASP A 222 5.66 -28.74 10.81
N VAL A 223 5.19 -28.78 9.56
CA VAL A 223 5.88 -29.49 8.47
C VAL A 223 6.65 -28.58 7.52
N ALA A 224 6.70 -27.28 7.77
CA ALA A 224 7.33 -26.31 6.88
C ALA A 224 8.82 -26.64 6.60
N GLY A 225 9.19 -26.62 5.32
CA GLY A 225 10.52 -27.02 4.82
C GLY A 225 10.74 -28.52 4.68
N ARG A 226 9.73 -29.34 5.04
CA ARG A 226 9.73 -30.81 4.92
C ARG A 226 8.33 -31.36 4.63
N ALA A 227 7.48 -30.53 4.03
CA ALA A 227 6.11 -30.91 3.72
C ALA A 227 6.06 -32.16 2.82
N PRO A 228 5.19 -33.14 3.09
CA PRO A 228 4.99 -34.29 2.22
C PRO A 228 4.43 -33.87 0.85
N ASP A 229 4.60 -34.73 -0.15
CA ASP A 229 4.02 -34.51 -1.48
C ASP A 229 2.49 -34.25 -1.39
N GLY A 230 2.03 -33.20 -2.07
CA GLY A 230 0.64 -32.79 -2.07
C GLY A 230 0.21 -31.93 -0.88
N VAL A 231 1.09 -31.67 0.08
CA VAL A 231 0.86 -30.75 1.21
C VAL A 231 1.56 -29.41 0.92
N PRO A 232 0.87 -28.27 1.04
CA PRO A 232 1.50 -26.97 0.85
C PRO A 232 2.68 -26.73 1.81
N ASP A 233 3.80 -26.26 1.28
CA ASP A 233 4.96 -25.89 2.11
C ASP A 233 5.03 -24.38 2.31
N LEU A 234 4.78 -23.91 3.53
CA LEU A 234 4.86 -22.49 3.88
C LEU A 234 6.30 -21.92 3.79
N ALA A 235 7.32 -22.77 3.71
CA ALA A 235 8.70 -22.36 3.48
C ALA A 235 8.99 -22.06 2.00
N ALA A 236 8.15 -22.53 1.07
CA ALA A 236 8.22 -22.23 -0.35
C ALA A 236 7.71 -20.81 -0.67
N PRO A 237 8.01 -20.24 -1.88
CA PRO A 237 7.40 -19.02 -2.32
C PRO A 237 5.86 -19.13 -2.34
N THR A 238 5.18 -18.21 -1.66
CA THR A 238 3.74 -18.30 -1.39
C THR A 238 3.01 -17.00 -1.74
N ALA A 239 1.88 -17.12 -2.44
CA ALA A 239 0.91 -16.05 -2.63
C ALA A 239 -0.37 -16.36 -1.86
N TRP A 240 -0.72 -15.52 -0.89
CA TRP A 240 -1.94 -15.65 -0.12
C TRP A 240 -3.09 -14.88 -0.75
N VAL A 241 -4.22 -15.53 -0.98
CA VAL A 241 -5.47 -14.93 -1.46
C VAL A 241 -6.43 -14.76 -0.30
N PHE A 242 -6.84 -13.53 -0.04
CA PHE A 242 -7.82 -13.17 1.00
C PHE A 242 -9.08 -12.63 0.33
N GLY A 243 -10.24 -13.13 0.78
CA GLY A 243 -11.55 -12.80 0.23
C GLY A 243 -12.17 -11.54 0.82
N ASN A 244 -13.37 -11.26 0.36
CA ASN A 244 -14.18 -10.15 0.86
C ASN A 244 -14.62 -10.35 2.32
N GLU A 245 -14.79 -9.25 3.05
CA GLU A 245 -15.11 -9.25 4.48
C GLU A 245 -16.50 -9.85 4.80
N ALA A 246 -17.43 -9.75 3.88
CA ALA A 246 -18.82 -10.18 4.11
C ALA A 246 -19.12 -11.63 3.67
N TRP A 247 -18.50 -12.05 2.54
CA TRP A 247 -18.81 -13.37 1.94
C TRP A 247 -17.57 -14.24 1.69
N GLY A 248 -16.39 -13.80 2.12
CA GLY A 248 -15.14 -14.56 1.95
C GLY A 248 -14.74 -14.72 0.49
N LEU A 249 -14.27 -15.91 0.15
CA LEU A 249 -13.92 -16.33 -1.21
C LEU A 249 -15.04 -17.24 -1.75
N PRO A 250 -15.74 -16.88 -2.85
CA PRO A 250 -16.62 -17.79 -3.56
C PRO A 250 -15.90 -19.08 -3.98
N GLU A 251 -16.65 -20.18 -4.13
CA GLU A 251 -16.08 -21.48 -4.51
C GLU A 251 -15.24 -21.41 -5.79
N ALA A 252 -15.72 -20.68 -6.81
CA ALA A 252 -14.99 -20.50 -8.06
C ALA A 252 -13.63 -19.80 -7.87
N ASP A 253 -13.52 -18.92 -6.90
CA ASP A 253 -12.26 -18.22 -6.59
C ASP A 253 -11.33 -19.11 -5.76
N ARG A 254 -11.87 -19.87 -4.79
CA ARG A 254 -11.09 -20.86 -4.04
C ARG A 254 -10.50 -21.93 -4.95
N ALA A 255 -11.28 -22.38 -5.96
CA ALA A 255 -10.84 -23.36 -6.95
C ALA A 255 -9.67 -22.88 -7.84
N LEU A 256 -9.37 -21.58 -7.87
CA LEU A 256 -8.18 -21.07 -8.55
C LEU A 256 -6.90 -21.31 -7.75
N ALA A 257 -6.97 -21.45 -6.43
CA ALA A 257 -5.81 -21.68 -5.58
C ALA A 257 -5.30 -23.12 -5.67
N ASP A 258 -4.06 -23.34 -5.28
CA ASP A 258 -3.45 -24.67 -5.20
C ASP A 258 -3.93 -25.43 -3.96
N ALA A 259 -4.30 -24.72 -2.89
CA ALA A 259 -4.92 -25.26 -1.69
C ALA A 259 -5.71 -24.18 -0.94
N VAL A 260 -6.65 -24.64 -0.10
CA VAL A 260 -7.43 -23.79 0.81
C VAL A 260 -6.96 -24.05 2.25
N VAL A 261 -6.59 -22.98 2.93
CA VAL A 261 -6.00 -23.04 4.28
C VAL A 261 -6.86 -22.27 5.25
N ARG A 262 -7.20 -22.88 6.39
CA ARG A 262 -7.92 -22.23 7.48
C ARG A 262 -6.98 -21.78 8.58
N VAL A 263 -7.33 -20.70 9.23
CA VAL A 263 -6.79 -20.31 10.54
C VAL A 263 -7.70 -20.92 11.61
N PRO A 264 -7.20 -21.76 12.52
CA PRO A 264 -8.04 -22.41 13.52
C PRO A 264 -8.62 -21.41 14.51
N LEU A 265 -9.86 -21.65 14.92
CA LEU A 265 -10.56 -20.85 15.93
C LEU A 265 -10.73 -21.67 17.19
N HIS A 266 -9.99 -21.34 18.24
CA HIS A 266 -10.00 -22.08 19.51
C HIS A 266 -11.05 -21.54 20.51
N GLY A 267 -11.72 -20.45 20.18
CA GLY A 267 -12.72 -19.81 21.03
C GLY A 267 -14.14 -19.94 20.49
N ARG A 268 -14.99 -18.96 20.85
CA ARG A 268 -16.41 -18.91 20.42
C ARG A 268 -16.65 -17.97 19.22
N ALA A 269 -15.62 -17.34 18.70
CA ALA A 269 -15.73 -16.51 17.50
C ALA A 269 -16.04 -17.39 16.29
N GLU A 270 -16.88 -16.90 15.38
CA GLU A 270 -17.23 -17.61 14.13
C GLU A 270 -16.22 -17.30 13.00
N SER A 271 -15.50 -16.19 13.10
CA SER A 271 -14.52 -15.76 12.11
C SER A 271 -13.53 -14.76 12.71
N LEU A 272 -12.43 -14.53 12.00
CA LEU A 272 -11.50 -13.42 12.25
C LEU A 272 -11.79 -12.25 11.31
N ASN A 273 -11.51 -11.03 11.77
CA ASN A 273 -11.41 -9.89 10.86
C ASN A 273 -10.38 -10.19 9.76
N LEU A 274 -10.66 -9.74 8.53
CA LEU A 274 -9.79 -9.97 7.36
C LEU A 274 -8.32 -9.62 7.64
N ALA A 275 -8.04 -8.45 8.18
CA ALA A 275 -6.66 -8.01 8.41
C ALA A 275 -5.98 -8.85 9.50
N THR A 276 -6.73 -9.33 10.49
CA THR A 276 -6.22 -10.24 11.52
C THR A 276 -5.87 -11.61 10.90
N ALA A 277 -6.77 -12.21 10.12
CA ALA A 277 -6.51 -13.47 9.43
C ALA A 277 -5.31 -13.35 8.47
N ALA A 278 -5.27 -12.28 7.69
CA ALA A 278 -4.14 -12.02 6.79
C ALA A 278 -2.81 -11.90 7.55
N THR A 279 -2.80 -11.21 8.69
CA THR A 279 -1.59 -11.09 9.52
C THR A 279 -1.09 -12.45 9.99
N VAL A 280 -1.98 -13.33 10.46
CA VAL A 280 -1.62 -14.69 10.91
C VAL A 280 -0.99 -15.48 9.75
N CYS A 281 -1.65 -15.53 8.58
CA CYS A 281 -1.17 -16.26 7.41
C CYS A 281 0.19 -15.74 6.91
N LEU A 282 0.33 -14.42 6.82
CA LEU A 282 1.57 -13.79 6.35
C LEU A 282 2.75 -14.06 7.30
N TYR A 283 2.54 -13.95 8.61
CA TYR A 283 3.58 -14.21 9.59
C TYR A 283 3.92 -15.70 9.70
N ALA A 284 2.97 -16.61 9.47
CA ALA A 284 3.23 -18.04 9.36
C ALA A 284 4.23 -18.34 8.22
N SER A 285 3.93 -17.87 7.00
CA SER A 285 4.83 -18.02 5.86
C SER A 285 6.16 -17.29 6.07
N ALA A 286 6.14 -16.06 6.58
CA ALA A 286 7.37 -15.30 6.86
C ALA A 286 8.30 -16.02 7.85
N ARG A 287 7.74 -16.63 8.91
CA ARG A 287 8.48 -17.45 9.88
C ARG A 287 9.10 -18.67 9.22
N ALA A 288 8.30 -19.45 8.46
CA ALA A 288 8.74 -20.64 7.77
C ALA A 288 9.87 -20.35 6.77
N GLN A 289 9.69 -19.32 5.94
CA GLN A 289 10.67 -18.90 4.92
C GLN A 289 11.99 -18.38 5.51
N ARG A 290 11.97 -17.77 6.71
CA ARG A 290 13.18 -17.34 7.40
C ARG A 290 13.93 -18.51 8.05
N ALA A 291 13.20 -19.50 8.57
CA ALA A 291 13.80 -20.69 9.17
C ALA A 291 14.55 -21.54 8.13
N SER A 292 14.01 -21.65 6.90
CA SER A 292 14.63 -22.42 5.80
C SER A 292 15.90 -21.79 5.21
N ARG A 293 16.21 -20.52 5.56
CA ARG A 293 17.43 -19.81 5.10
C ARG A 293 18.60 -19.93 6.07
N ARG A 294 18.39 -20.52 7.25
CA ARG A 294 19.43 -20.74 8.27
C ARG A 294 20.00 -22.15 8.17
#